data_7d32fc77af5f80f169d8ce40b1381302
#
_entry.id   7d32fc77af5f80f169d8ce40b1381302
#
_cell.length_a   1.000
_cell.length_b   1.000
_cell.length_c   1.000
_cell.angle_alpha   90.00
_cell.angle_beta   90.00
_cell.angle_gamma   90.00
#
_symmetry.space_group_name_H-M   'P 1'
#
loop_
_entity.id
_entity.type
_entity.pdbx_description
1 polymer ?
#
loop_
_entity_poly.entity_id
_entity_poly.type
_entity_poly.pdbx_seq_one_letter_code
_entity_poly.pdbx_strand_id
1 'polypeptide(L)'
;MRLENFEIAKSINFIFCSHPLNKKNVDENYLEEYQAAGLNHTCALFSFEDLENGKLSLYGEDIKGVTIYRGWMMPPHMYENFYNLLLEKGIQLINSPKEYAKYHLLPGWYSDFEGLTPFSVWNESRDIGDALELTEGLEGAFVVKDYVKSRKHEWYDACFIKDISDREETFRVINNFLNRQGENLEGGVVLRKFESLKSIG
;
A
#
# COMPACT_ATOMS: atom_id res chain seq x y z
N MET A 1 -30.63 12.70 37.12
CA MET A 1 -29.96 12.96 35.84
C MET A 1 -29.63 11.60 35.26
N ARG A 2 -30.46 11.13 34.32
CA ARG A 2 -30.31 9.80 33.65
C ARG A 2 -29.10 9.88 32.72
N LEU A 3 -28.17 8.96 32.89
CA LEU A 3 -27.15 8.67 31.87
C LEU A 3 -27.87 7.98 30.72
N GLU A 4 -28.19 8.76 29.68
CA GLU A 4 -28.74 8.23 28.45
C GLU A 4 -27.67 7.43 27.73
N ASN A 5 -27.96 6.15 27.57
CA ASN A 5 -27.52 5.22 26.55
C ASN A 5 -26.35 5.68 25.67
N PHE A 6 -25.16 5.24 26.01
CA PHE A 6 -24.14 4.97 24.98
C PHE A 6 -24.76 3.90 24.07
N GLU A 7 -25.23 4.30 22.89
CA GLU A 7 -25.55 3.35 21.82
C GLU A 7 -24.35 2.44 21.66
N ILE A 8 -24.60 1.14 21.79
CA ILE A 8 -23.66 0.07 21.53
C ILE A 8 -22.96 0.41 20.21
N ALA A 9 -21.66 0.59 20.26
CA ALA A 9 -20.85 0.85 19.09
C ALA A 9 -21.28 -0.12 17.97
N LYS A 10 -21.76 0.39 16.84
CA LYS A 10 -22.09 -0.43 15.67
C LYS A 10 -20.92 -1.36 15.46
N SER A 11 -21.16 -2.67 15.48
CA SER A 11 -20.13 -3.66 15.32
C SER A 11 -19.37 -3.37 14.02
N ILE A 12 -18.07 -3.12 14.16
CA ILE A 12 -17.19 -2.95 12.99
C ILE A 12 -17.01 -4.33 12.37
N ASN A 13 -17.20 -4.43 11.07
CA ASN A 13 -16.93 -5.66 10.32
C ASN A 13 -15.51 -5.62 9.75
N PHE A 14 -15.03 -6.79 9.36
CA PHE A 14 -13.76 -6.93 8.64
C PHE A 14 -13.99 -7.65 7.32
N ILE A 15 -13.23 -7.27 6.30
CA ILE A 15 -13.19 -7.96 5.02
C ILE A 15 -11.74 -8.26 4.65
N PHE A 16 -11.45 -9.54 4.36
CA PHE A 16 -10.11 -10.04 4.05
C PHE A 16 -10.04 -10.63 2.65
N CYS A 17 -8.84 -10.73 2.09
CA CYS A 17 -8.62 -11.50 0.88
C CYS A 17 -8.84 -13.00 1.15
N SER A 18 -9.56 -13.66 0.25
CA SER A 18 -9.66 -15.13 0.26
C SER A 18 -8.40 -15.78 -0.30
N HIS A 19 -8.14 -17.01 0.10
CA HIS A 19 -7.07 -17.83 -0.47
C HIS A 19 -7.31 -18.07 -1.97
N PRO A 20 -6.30 -17.91 -2.84
CA PRO A 20 -6.48 -18.01 -4.31
C PRO A 20 -7.10 -19.32 -4.78
N LEU A 21 -6.68 -20.46 -4.21
CA LEU A 21 -7.15 -21.79 -4.61
C LEU A 21 -8.37 -22.28 -3.81
N ASN A 22 -8.68 -21.66 -2.67
CA ASN A 22 -9.84 -22.03 -1.85
C ASN A 22 -10.54 -20.79 -1.31
N LYS A 23 -11.45 -20.26 -2.08
CA LYS A 23 -12.15 -18.96 -1.82
C LYS A 23 -12.94 -18.94 -0.50
N LYS A 24 -13.17 -20.08 0.17
CA LYS A 24 -13.81 -20.15 1.48
C LYS A 24 -12.85 -19.97 2.65
N ASN A 25 -11.55 -20.06 2.38
CA ASN A 25 -10.51 -19.81 3.37
C ASN A 25 -9.93 -18.40 3.18
N VAL A 26 -9.46 -17.80 4.27
CA VAL A 26 -8.68 -16.56 4.24
C VAL A 26 -7.30 -16.85 3.63
N ASP A 27 -6.71 -15.84 2.99
CA ASP A 27 -5.30 -15.90 2.57
C ASP A 27 -4.38 -16.13 3.76
N GLU A 28 -3.39 -17.00 3.61
CA GLU A 28 -2.50 -17.46 4.70
C GLU A 28 -1.78 -16.30 5.40
N ASN A 29 -1.46 -15.23 4.67
CA ASN A 29 -0.79 -14.06 5.24
C ASN A 29 -1.67 -13.28 6.23
N TYR A 30 -2.98 -13.49 6.21
CA TYR A 30 -3.95 -12.81 7.07
C TYR A 30 -4.65 -13.76 8.06
N LEU A 31 -4.23 -15.04 8.15
CA LEU A 31 -4.91 -16.06 8.94
C LEU A 31 -5.00 -15.67 10.43
N GLU A 32 -3.90 -15.21 11.02
CA GLU A 32 -3.86 -14.83 12.43
C GLU A 32 -4.76 -13.61 12.72
N GLU A 33 -4.71 -12.59 11.85
CA GLU A 33 -5.56 -11.42 11.98
C GLU A 33 -7.05 -11.76 11.80
N TYR A 34 -7.37 -12.62 10.83
CA TYR A 34 -8.73 -13.11 10.60
C TYR A 34 -9.30 -13.85 11.82
N GLN A 35 -8.50 -14.75 12.41
CA GLN A 35 -8.88 -15.49 13.62
C GLN A 35 -9.09 -14.55 14.81
N ALA A 36 -8.18 -13.58 15.00
CA ALA A 36 -8.29 -12.61 16.09
C ALA A 36 -9.52 -11.69 15.92
N ALA A 37 -9.77 -11.20 14.70
CA ALA A 37 -10.95 -10.38 14.40
C ALA A 37 -12.26 -11.16 14.61
N GLY A 38 -12.30 -12.42 14.18
CA GLY A 38 -13.47 -13.29 14.28
C GLY A 38 -13.89 -13.64 15.72
N LEU A 39 -13.07 -13.33 16.73
CA LEU A 39 -13.46 -13.52 18.13
C LEU A 39 -14.55 -12.52 18.57
N ASN A 40 -14.60 -11.31 17.99
CA ASN A 40 -15.46 -10.23 18.46
C ASN A 40 -16.17 -9.47 17.32
N HIS A 41 -15.86 -9.78 16.07
CA HIS A 41 -16.34 -9.05 14.90
C HIS A 41 -16.79 -10.01 13.81
N THR A 42 -17.69 -9.55 12.95
CA THR A 42 -18.12 -10.29 11.77
C THR A 42 -17.07 -10.14 10.67
N CYS A 43 -16.67 -11.27 10.07
CA CYS A 43 -15.59 -11.33 9.08
C CYS A 43 -16.08 -11.92 7.76
N ALA A 44 -15.90 -11.20 6.67
CA ALA A 44 -16.15 -11.68 5.32
C ALA A 44 -14.84 -11.85 4.54
N LEU A 45 -14.91 -12.60 3.46
CA LEU A 45 -13.81 -12.78 2.51
C LEU A 45 -14.24 -12.28 1.13
N PHE A 46 -13.29 -11.81 0.32
CA PHE A 46 -13.52 -11.52 -1.08
C PHE A 46 -12.40 -12.11 -1.94
N SER A 47 -12.72 -12.42 -3.19
CA SER A 47 -11.71 -12.88 -4.17
C SER A 47 -11.00 -11.69 -4.79
N PHE A 48 -9.70 -11.58 -4.54
CA PHE A 48 -8.86 -10.55 -5.15
C PHE A 48 -8.78 -10.70 -6.68
N GLU A 49 -8.63 -11.93 -7.18
CA GLU A 49 -8.58 -12.24 -8.60
C GLU A 49 -9.90 -11.90 -9.34
N ASP A 50 -11.07 -12.16 -8.69
CA ASP A 50 -12.34 -11.75 -9.26
C ASP A 50 -12.43 -10.21 -9.32
N LEU A 51 -11.91 -9.52 -8.31
CA LEU A 51 -11.87 -8.06 -8.28
C LEU A 51 -10.97 -7.49 -9.39
N GLU A 52 -9.81 -8.08 -9.66
CA GLU A 52 -8.94 -7.71 -10.79
C GLU A 52 -9.68 -7.82 -12.13
N ASN A 53 -10.63 -8.75 -12.23
CA ASN A 53 -11.52 -8.91 -13.39
C ASN A 53 -12.82 -8.09 -13.29
N GLY A 54 -12.88 -7.09 -12.39
CA GLY A 54 -14.00 -6.19 -12.23
C GLY A 54 -15.24 -6.78 -11.56
N LYS A 55 -15.11 -7.96 -10.90
CA LYS A 55 -16.21 -8.67 -10.26
C LYS A 55 -16.02 -8.77 -8.75
N LEU A 56 -17.01 -8.41 -7.97
CA LEU A 56 -17.02 -8.60 -6.52
C LEU A 56 -17.66 -9.96 -6.15
N SER A 57 -16.83 -10.89 -5.70
CA SER A 57 -17.27 -12.18 -5.12
C SER A 57 -16.97 -12.20 -3.63
N LEU A 58 -18.03 -12.32 -2.81
CA LEU A 58 -17.94 -12.37 -1.35
C LEU A 58 -18.18 -13.79 -0.83
N TYR A 59 -17.50 -14.15 0.25
CA TYR A 59 -17.59 -15.43 0.92
C TYR A 59 -17.58 -15.23 2.45
N GLY A 60 -17.97 -16.24 3.19
CA GLY A 60 -18.05 -16.20 4.65
C GLY A 60 -19.33 -15.57 5.14
N GLU A 61 -19.26 -14.72 6.15
CA GLU A 61 -20.42 -14.12 6.79
C GLU A 61 -20.99 -12.95 5.98
N ASP A 62 -22.31 -12.73 6.05
CA ASP A 62 -22.95 -11.56 5.44
C ASP A 62 -22.69 -10.32 6.31
N ILE A 63 -21.97 -9.35 5.76
CA ILE A 63 -21.60 -8.11 6.44
C ILE A 63 -22.34 -6.92 5.84
N LYS A 64 -22.65 -5.92 6.66
CA LYS A 64 -23.25 -4.64 6.27
C LYS A 64 -22.69 -3.51 7.12
N GLY A 65 -22.72 -2.31 6.58
CA GLY A 65 -22.28 -1.10 7.29
C GLY A 65 -20.75 -0.95 7.33
N VAL A 66 -20.26 -0.37 8.43
CA VAL A 66 -18.85 0.03 8.56
C VAL A 66 -17.93 -1.18 8.59
N THR A 67 -16.95 -1.19 7.71
CA THR A 67 -16.08 -2.35 7.46
C THR A 67 -14.62 -1.91 7.31
N ILE A 68 -13.71 -2.64 7.92
CA ILE A 68 -12.26 -2.48 7.77
C ILE A 68 -11.76 -3.47 6.72
N TYR A 69 -11.07 -2.98 5.71
CA TYR A 69 -10.34 -3.80 4.75
C TYR A 69 -8.98 -4.23 5.31
N ARG A 70 -8.71 -5.52 5.27
CA ARG A 70 -7.42 -6.13 5.61
C ARG A 70 -7.02 -7.11 4.51
N GLY A 71 -6.06 -6.71 3.68
CA GLY A 71 -5.69 -7.53 2.53
C GLY A 71 -4.52 -6.95 1.74
N TRP A 72 -4.32 -7.47 0.55
CA TRP A 72 -3.27 -7.04 -0.37
C TRP A 72 -3.39 -5.57 -0.73
N MET A 73 -2.25 -4.89 -0.90
CA MET A 73 -2.22 -3.53 -1.43
C MET A 73 -2.83 -3.51 -2.84
N MET A 74 -3.64 -2.51 -3.09
CA MET A 74 -4.30 -2.29 -4.39
C MET A 74 -3.82 -0.97 -5.00
N PRO A 75 -3.69 -0.87 -6.33
CA PRO A 75 -3.64 0.43 -6.99
C PRO A 75 -4.88 1.26 -6.63
N PRO A 76 -4.79 2.61 -6.53
CA PRO A 76 -5.91 3.46 -6.13
C PRO A 76 -7.19 3.25 -6.93
N HIS A 77 -7.10 3.07 -8.25
CA HIS A 77 -8.26 2.83 -9.11
C HIS A 77 -8.97 1.50 -8.80
N MET A 78 -8.21 0.47 -8.44
CA MET A 78 -8.76 -0.83 -8.04
C MET A 78 -9.45 -0.74 -6.67
N TYR A 79 -8.85 0.02 -5.72
CA TYR A 79 -9.48 0.27 -4.43
C TYR A 79 -10.78 1.07 -4.58
N GLU A 80 -10.81 2.08 -5.45
CA GLU A 80 -12.03 2.85 -5.74
C GLU A 80 -13.13 1.97 -6.33
N ASN A 81 -12.80 1.10 -7.29
CA ASN A 81 -13.75 0.12 -7.83
C ASN A 81 -14.26 -0.82 -6.73
N PHE A 82 -13.37 -1.36 -5.91
CA PHE A 82 -13.74 -2.22 -4.78
C PHE A 82 -14.67 -1.52 -3.78
N TYR A 83 -14.33 -0.28 -3.41
CA TYR A 83 -15.14 0.56 -2.53
C TYR A 83 -16.57 0.73 -3.07
N ASN A 84 -16.70 1.08 -4.35
CA ASN A 84 -17.99 1.31 -4.99
C ASN A 84 -18.83 0.03 -5.07
N LEU A 85 -18.22 -1.10 -5.47
CA LEU A 85 -18.88 -2.40 -5.53
C LEU A 85 -19.37 -2.89 -4.14
N LEU A 86 -18.62 -2.61 -3.09
CA LEU A 86 -19.03 -2.89 -1.70
C LEU A 86 -20.15 -1.97 -1.25
N LEU A 87 -20.08 -0.69 -1.60
CA LEU A 87 -21.11 0.29 -1.24
C LEU A 87 -22.48 -0.06 -1.83
N GLU A 88 -22.51 -0.56 -3.08
CA GLU A 88 -23.75 -1.09 -3.71
C GLU A 88 -24.38 -2.25 -2.92
N LYS A 89 -23.57 -2.98 -2.16
CA LYS A 89 -24.02 -4.06 -1.27
C LYS A 89 -24.34 -3.60 0.16
N GLY A 90 -24.25 -2.29 0.44
CA GLY A 90 -24.47 -1.73 1.77
C GLY A 90 -23.28 -1.92 2.72
N ILE A 91 -22.07 -2.17 2.20
CA ILE A 91 -20.83 -2.32 2.93
C ILE A 91 -20.00 -1.06 2.71
N GLN A 92 -19.66 -0.32 3.76
CA GLN A 92 -18.91 0.92 3.67
C GLN A 92 -17.55 0.74 4.29
N LEU A 93 -16.49 0.80 3.48
CA LEU A 93 -15.13 0.80 4.00
C LEU A 93 -14.85 2.08 4.80
N ILE A 94 -14.09 1.95 5.88
CA ILE A 94 -13.79 3.08 6.78
C ILE A 94 -12.92 4.14 6.09
N ASN A 95 -12.05 3.74 5.16
CA ASN A 95 -11.25 4.64 4.35
C ASN A 95 -11.96 4.90 3.02
N SER A 96 -12.21 6.15 2.70
CA SER A 96 -12.65 6.54 1.36
C SER A 96 -11.54 6.30 0.32
N PRO A 97 -11.86 6.21 -0.98
CA PRO A 97 -10.84 6.09 -2.04
C PRO A 97 -9.81 7.21 -2.01
N LYS A 98 -10.24 8.44 -1.69
CA LYS A 98 -9.35 9.60 -1.56
C LYS A 98 -8.36 9.45 -0.40
N GLU A 99 -8.82 8.99 0.77
CA GLU A 99 -7.98 8.75 1.93
C GLU A 99 -7.03 7.59 1.68
N TYR A 100 -7.51 6.51 1.06
CA TYR A 100 -6.66 5.40 0.67
C TYR A 100 -5.53 5.87 -0.26
N ALA A 101 -5.84 6.56 -1.35
CA ALA A 101 -4.85 7.07 -2.28
C ALA A 101 -3.86 8.02 -1.59
N LYS A 102 -4.36 8.94 -0.74
CA LYS A 102 -3.52 9.89 -0.01
C LYS A 102 -2.47 9.18 0.84
N TYR A 103 -2.85 8.17 1.63
CA TYR A 103 -1.94 7.51 2.57
C TYR A 103 -1.24 6.28 1.99
N HIS A 104 -1.67 5.80 0.84
CA HIS A 104 -1.01 4.70 0.12
C HIS A 104 0.19 5.19 -0.70
N LEU A 105 0.05 6.34 -1.38
CA LEU A 105 1.07 6.90 -2.25
C LEU A 105 1.97 7.88 -1.48
N LEU A 106 3.30 7.71 -1.57
CA LEU A 106 4.27 8.56 -0.86
C LEU A 106 4.01 10.06 -1.05
N PRO A 107 3.81 10.60 -2.26
CA PRO A 107 3.56 12.03 -2.45
C PRO A 107 2.32 12.55 -1.70
N GLY A 108 1.33 11.69 -1.50
CA GLY A 108 0.08 12.07 -0.85
C GLY A 108 0.22 12.35 0.65
N TRP A 109 1.10 11.63 1.33
CA TRP A 109 1.27 11.75 2.78
C TRP A 109 2.58 12.40 3.21
N TYR A 110 3.56 12.55 2.31
CA TYR A 110 4.91 12.97 2.68
C TYR A 110 4.94 14.31 3.44
N SER A 111 4.19 15.31 2.95
CA SER A 111 4.13 16.62 3.59
C SER A 111 3.54 16.59 5.00
N ASP A 112 2.65 15.63 5.30
CA ASP A 112 2.06 15.48 6.64
C ASP A 112 3.09 14.97 7.66
N PHE A 113 4.17 14.32 7.19
CA PHE A 113 5.22 13.70 8.00
C PHE A 113 6.63 14.23 7.69
N GLU A 114 6.74 15.35 6.98
CA GLU A 114 8.02 15.99 6.72
C GLU A 114 8.75 16.30 8.03
N GLY A 115 10.05 15.97 8.09
CA GLY A 115 10.84 16.06 9.32
C GLY A 115 10.69 14.88 10.29
N LEU A 116 9.68 14.04 10.14
CA LEU A 116 9.50 12.79 10.90
C LEU A 116 9.80 11.54 10.06
N THR A 117 10.04 11.73 8.77
CA THR A 117 10.31 10.68 7.78
C THR A 117 11.58 11.01 7.00
N PRO A 118 12.33 10.04 6.47
CA PRO A 118 13.51 10.33 5.66
C PRO A 118 13.20 11.24 4.48
N PHE A 119 14.13 12.17 4.20
CA PHE A 119 14.03 13.07 3.05
C PHE A 119 13.74 12.28 1.77
N SER A 120 12.81 12.76 0.98
CA SER A 120 12.42 12.11 -0.28
C SER A 120 12.13 13.15 -1.35
N VAL A 121 12.57 12.86 -2.57
CA VAL A 121 12.22 13.60 -3.79
C VAL A 121 11.62 12.62 -4.80
N TRP A 122 10.75 13.10 -5.68
CA TRP A 122 10.08 12.25 -6.67
C TRP A 122 9.68 13.04 -7.90
N ASN A 123 9.38 12.30 -8.98
CA ASN A 123 8.72 12.80 -10.19
C ASN A 123 7.53 11.90 -10.56
N GLU A 124 6.78 12.25 -11.59
CA GLU A 124 5.67 11.46 -12.12
C GLU A 124 6.08 10.70 -13.40
N SER A 125 7.39 10.66 -13.68
CA SER A 125 7.93 10.09 -14.91
C SER A 125 8.43 8.66 -14.71
N ARG A 126 8.46 7.94 -15.82
CA ARG A 126 9.10 6.61 -15.96
C ARG A 126 10.40 6.68 -16.77
N ASP A 127 10.78 7.87 -17.18
CA ASP A 127 11.99 8.09 -17.96
C ASP A 127 13.23 8.14 -17.05
N ILE A 128 14.31 7.53 -17.50
CA ILE A 128 15.58 7.49 -16.76
C ILE A 128 16.23 8.88 -16.66
N GLY A 129 16.11 9.72 -17.68
CA GLY A 129 16.64 11.07 -17.67
C GLY A 129 15.99 11.93 -16.59
N ASP A 130 14.65 11.93 -16.55
CA ASP A 130 13.87 12.63 -15.54
C ASP A 130 14.17 12.10 -14.12
N ALA A 131 14.42 10.80 -13.99
CA ALA A 131 14.80 10.21 -12.70
C ALA A 131 16.20 10.61 -12.26
N LEU A 132 17.12 10.82 -13.20
CA LEU A 132 18.49 11.30 -12.92
C LEU A 132 18.50 12.79 -12.57
N GLU A 133 17.60 13.61 -13.11
CA GLU A 133 17.47 15.02 -12.71
C GLU A 133 17.14 15.17 -11.22
N LEU A 134 16.40 14.21 -10.63
CA LEU A 134 16.12 14.20 -9.19
C LEU A 134 17.38 14.08 -8.33
N THR A 135 18.51 13.62 -8.89
CA THR A 135 19.75 13.41 -8.12
C THR A 135 20.57 14.68 -7.96
N GLU A 136 20.23 15.77 -8.67
CA GLU A 136 20.99 17.00 -8.64
C GLU A 136 21.04 17.61 -7.24
N GLY A 137 22.26 17.87 -6.76
CA GLY A 137 22.48 18.45 -5.43
C GLY A 137 22.27 17.49 -4.26
N LEU A 138 21.94 16.21 -4.51
CA LEU A 138 21.85 15.21 -3.46
C LEU A 138 23.21 14.62 -3.12
N GLU A 139 23.39 14.21 -1.85
CA GLU A 139 24.62 13.61 -1.33
C GLU A 139 24.31 12.44 -0.39
N GLY A 140 25.17 11.41 -0.41
CA GLY A 140 25.11 10.25 0.46
C GLY A 140 24.20 9.12 -0.09
N ALA A 141 23.74 8.26 0.80
CA ALA A 141 23.06 7.05 0.43
C ALA A 141 21.54 7.24 0.25
N PHE A 142 20.98 6.61 -0.79
CA PHE A 142 19.54 6.66 -1.10
C PHE A 142 18.99 5.28 -1.43
N VAL A 143 17.66 5.17 -1.32
CA VAL A 143 16.87 4.05 -1.80
C VAL A 143 16.00 4.53 -2.96
N VAL A 144 16.07 3.83 -4.10
CA VAL A 144 15.13 4.04 -5.21
C VAL A 144 13.89 3.17 -5.02
N LYS A 145 12.73 3.76 -5.24
CA LYS A 145 11.43 3.10 -5.16
C LYS A 145 10.42 3.81 -6.06
N ASP A 146 9.25 3.21 -6.27
CA ASP A 146 8.08 3.92 -6.75
C ASP A 146 7.30 4.57 -5.58
N TYR A 147 6.12 5.10 -5.84
CA TYR A 147 5.31 5.74 -4.80
C TYR A 147 4.90 4.80 -3.67
N VAL A 148 4.91 3.47 -3.89
CA VAL A 148 4.45 2.45 -2.94
C VAL A 148 5.55 1.48 -2.53
N LYS A 149 6.28 0.91 -3.50
CA LYS A 149 7.16 -0.24 -3.32
C LYS A 149 8.62 0.06 -3.67
N SER A 150 9.51 -0.74 -3.11
CA SER A 150 10.93 -0.80 -3.50
C SER A 150 11.29 -2.24 -3.82
N ARG A 151 12.39 -2.44 -4.54
CA ARG A 151 12.92 -3.77 -4.85
C ARG A 151 13.94 -4.22 -3.80
N LYS A 152 13.57 -4.18 -2.52
CA LYS A 152 14.48 -4.48 -1.40
C LYS A 152 15.09 -5.89 -1.42
N HIS A 153 14.47 -6.83 -2.13
CA HIS A 153 15.00 -8.19 -2.35
C HIS A 153 16.14 -8.20 -3.39
N GLU A 154 16.32 -7.11 -4.13
CA GLU A 154 17.41 -6.88 -5.08
C GLU A 154 18.24 -5.66 -4.64
N TRP A 155 18.63 -5.64 -3.35
CA TRP A 155 19.12 -4.48 -2.62
C TRP A 155 20.18 -3.68 -3.37
N TYR A 156 21.27 -4.31 -3.76
CA TYR A 156 22.40 -3.63 -4.42
C TYR A 156 22.22 -3.42 -5.93
N ASP A 157 21.27 -4.12 -6.54
CA ASP A 157 21.06 -4.07 -7.98
C ASP A 157 20.03 -3.03 -8.41
N ALA A 158 18.92 -2.93 -7.67
CA ALA A 158 17.75 -2.17 -8.10
C ALA A 158 17.02 -1.46 -6.94
N CYS A 159 17.73 -1.17 -5.83
CA CYS A 159 17.11 -0.54 -4.66
C CYS A 159 18.03 0.46 -3.97
N PHE A 160 19.22 0.07 -3.57
CA PHE A 160 20.13 0.87 -2.75
C PHE A 160 21.24 1.49 -3.58
N ILE A 161 21.42 2.79 -3.42
CA ILE A 161 22.51 3.61 -3.99
C ILE A 161 23.37 4.05 -2.82
N LYS A 162 24.62 3.60 -2.80
CA LYS A 162 25.54 3.86 -1.70
C LYS A 162 25.93 5.33 -1.62
N ASP A 163 26.16 5.95 -2.76
CA ASP A 163 26.45 7.37 -2.90
C ASP A 163 25.77 7.90 -4.17
N ILE A 164 24.77 8.75 -3.98
CA ILE A 164 23.97 9.31 -5.08
C ILE A 164 24.83 10.18 -6.03
N SER A 165 25.99 10.68 -5.59
CA SER A 165 26.93 11.45 -6.40
C SER A 165 27.77 10.58 -7.34
N ASP A 166 27.86 9.27 -7.11
CA ASP A 166 28.43 8.30 -8.06
C ASP A 166 27.44 8.08 -9.22
N ARG A 167 27.70 8.79 -10.32
CA ARG A 167 26.80 8.80 -11.49
C ARG A 167 26.65 7.44 -12.15
N GLU A 168 27.70 6.61 -12.16
CA GLU A 168 27.66 5.30 -12.80
C GLU A 168 26.82 4.33 -11.97
N GLU A 169 27.04 4.24 -10.65
CA GLU A 169 26.25 3.42 -9.76
C GLU A 169 24.79 3.88 -9.76
N THR A 170 24.55 5.18 -9.65
CA THR A 170 23.21 5.78 -9.62
C THR A 170 22.43 5.47 -10.88
N PHE A 171 23.00 5.69 -12.05
CA PHE A 171 22.39 5.31 -13.33
C PHE A 171 22.06 3.83 -13.37
N ARG A 172 23.01 2.95 -13.01
CA ARG A 172 22.84 1.51 -13.04
C ARG A 172 21.66 1.06 -12.16
N VAL A 173 21.62 1.55 -10.91
CA VAL A 173 20.58 1.13 -9.94
C VAL A 173 19.20 1.64 -10.36
N ILE A 174 19.08 2.92 -10.76
CA ILE A 174 17.79 3.50 -11.19
C ILE A 174 17.30 2.81 -12.48
N ASN A 175 18.19 2.60 -13.45
CA ASN A 175 17.82 1.93 -14.70
C ASN A 175 17.37 0.49 -14.47
N ASN A 176 18.07 -0.25 -13.60
CA ASN A 176 17.65 -1.60 -13.22
C ASN A 176 16.30 -1.59 -12.51
N PHE A 177 16.06 -0.64 -11.61
CA PHE A 177 14.78 -0.48 -10.93
C PHE A 177 13.64 -0.27 -11.93
N LEU A 178 13.79 0.72 -12.83
CA LEU A 178 12.79 1.03 -13.84
C LEU A 178 12.49 -0.16 -14.77
N ASN A 179 13.54 -0.80 -15.29
CA ASN A 179 13.38 -1.95 -16.19
C ASN A 179 12.68 -3.15 -15.50
N ARG A 180 13.01 -3.41 -14.25
CA ARG A 180 12.45 -4.54 -13.50
C ARG A 180 11.06 -4.25 -12.94
N GLN A 181 10.75 -2.99 -12.66
CA GLN A 181 9.41 -2.57 -12.25
C GLN A 181 8.46 -2.55 -13.44
N GLY A 182 8.91 -2.09 -14.60
CA GLY A 182 8.15 -2.08 -15.84
C GLY A 182 6.76 -1.48 -15.66
N GLU A 183 5.74 -2.17 -16.14
CA GLU A 183 4.35 -1.72 -16.03
C GLU A 183 3.81 -1.69 -14.60
N ASN A 184 4.44 -2.42 -13.67
CA ASN A 184 4.04 -2.44 -12.26
C ASN A 184 4.54 -1.23 -11.47
N LEU A 185 5.19 -0.25 -12.12
CA LEU A 185 5.62 0.98 -11.47
C LEU A 185 4.40 1.83 -11.12
N GLU A 186 4.20 2.06 -9.84
CA GLU A 186 3.09 2.87 -9.31
C GLU A 186 3.52 4.33 -9.21
N GLY A 187 2.90 5.19 -10.01
CA GLY A 187 3.26 6.61 -10.09
C GLY A 187 4.57 6.84 -10.83
N GLY A 188 5.55 7.42 -10.14
CA GLY A 188 6.87 7.74 -10.68
C GLY A 188 8.01 7.24 -9.81
N VAL A 189 9.21 7.74 -10.07
CA VAL A 189 10.42 7.40 -9.30
C VAL A 189 10.51 8.26 -8.05
N VAL A 190 10.85 7.62 -6.94
CA VAL A 190 11.18 8.25 -5.65
C VAL A 190 12.62 7.93 -5.29
N LEU A 191 13.39 8.95 -4.94
CA LEU A 191 14.67 8.82 -4.26
C LEU A 191 14.48 9.21 -2.80
N ARG A 192 14.65 8.22 -1.91
CA ARG A 192 14.45 8.39 -0.47
C ARG A 192 15.78 8.21 0.24
N LYS A 193 16.16 9.20 1.05
CA LYS A 193 17.41 9.15 1.81
C LYS A 193 17.46 7.90 2.69
N PHE A 194 18.55 7.18 2.61
CA PHE A 194 18.77 6.01 3.45
C PHE A 194 19.16 6.45 4.86
N GLU A 195 18.43 5.95 5.85
CA GLU A 195 18.71 6.17 7.27
C GLU A 195 19.06 4.84 7.94
N SER A 196 20.21 4.81 8.61
CA SER A 196 20.59 3.66 9.42
C SER A 196 19.83 3.65 10.72
N LEU A 197 18.77 2.86 10.78
CA LEU A 197 17.93 2.72 11.97
C LEU A 197 18.67 1.89 13.03
N LYS A 198 18.57 2.33 14.30
CA LYS A 198 19.04 1.51 15.42
C LYS A 198 18.12 0.31 15.58
N SER A 199 18.72 -0.87 15.74
CA SER A 199 17.97 -2.05 16.15
C SER A 199 17.34 -1.81 17.52
N ILE A 200 16.04 -2.03 17.63
CA ILE A 200 15.36 -2.11 18.91
C ILE A 200 15.63 -3.54 19.39
N GLY A 201 16.49 -3.68 20.40
CA GLY A 201 16.86 -4.96 21.01
C GLY A 201 15.69 -5.64 21.70
#